data_ba29a25530b52aa957fa01ff2e693a23
#
_entry.id   ba29a25530b52aa957fa01ff2e693a23
#
_cell.length_a   1.000
_cell.length_b   1.000
_cell.length_c   1.000
_cell.angle_alpha   90.00
_cell.angle_beta   90.00
_cell.angle_gamma   90.00
#
_symmetry.space_group_name_H-M   'P 1'
#
loop_
_entity.id
_entity.type
_entity.pdbx_description
1 polymer ?
#
loop_
_entity_poly.entity_id
_entity_poly.type
_entity_poly.pdbx_seq_one_letter_code
_entity_poly.pdbx_strand_id
1 'polypeptide(L)'
;SIEKKRIYLDNAAATPIRREVREAMMAFLTEDFGNPGSIHGEGVRARRAVDEARSSVARTLEIKPQGVIFTGNGTESNNLAILGHIKYLHKKGLAYADMEVVTTKIEHPSILGVMDELSDLGVQVKFVEVDERGIITIPALEAVLSPKTVMVTFAYANSEVGTVQPVLRLVRRVRKYEETTGREIKVHLDAAQAPLWLPCAFKQLGAD
;
A
#
# COMPACT_ATOMS: atom_id res chain seq x y z
N SER A 1 -15.39 26.06 37.53
CA SER A 1 -14.55 26.12 36.29
C SER A 1 -15.19 25.19 35.26
N ILE A 2 -15.57 25.74 34.11
CA ILE A 2 -16.03 24.96 32.97
C ILE A 2 -14.82 24.21 32.46
N GLU A 3 -14.80 22.89 32.61
CA GLU A 3 -13.78 22.03 32.07
C GLU A 3 -13.81 22.15 30.53
N LYS A 4 -12.81 22.78 29.93
CA LYS A 4 -12.72 22.94 28.48
C LYS A 4 -12.54 21.56 27.87
N LYS A 5 -13.57 20.99 27.26
CA LYS A 5 -13.50 19.72 26.52
C LYS A 5 -12.50 19.89 25.37
N ARG A 6 -11.40 19.14 25.41
CA ARG A 6 -10.40 19.11 24.32
C ARG A 6 -11.02 18.45 23.08
N ILE A 7 -10.89 19.09 21.92
CA ILE A 7 -11.28 18.55 20.63
C ILE A 7 -10.00 18.15 19.89
N TYR A 8 -9.91 16.88 19.51
CA TYR A 8 -8.80 16.35 18.70
C TYR A 8 -9.22 16.29 17.22
N LEU A 9 -8.48 16.94 16.33
CA LEU A 9 -8.81 17.10 14.91
C LEU A 9 -7.74 16.54 13.97
N ASP A 10 -6.67 15.95 14.50
CA ASP A 10 -5.55 15.41 13.71
C ASP A 10 -5.69 13.88 13.51
N ASN A 11 -6.84 13.45 13.02
CA ASN A 11 -7.10 12.02 12.79
C ASN A 11 -6.35 11.46 11.56
N ALA A 12 -5.76 12.31 10.75
CA ALA A 12 -4.88 11.89 9.65
C ALA A 12 -3.53 11.38 10.17
N ALA A 13 -3.02 11.94 11.26
CA ALA A 13 -1.77 11.49 11.88
C ALA A 13 -1.99 10.25 12.75
N ALA A 14 -3.00 10.25 13.64
CA ALA A 14 -3.30 9.12 14.50
C ALA A 14 -4.76 9.16 14.98
N THR A 15 -5.33 8.00 15.27
CA THR A 15 -6.66 7.85 15.84
C THR A 15 -6.60 7.07 17.16
N PRO A 16 -7.48 7.35 18.13
CA PRO A 16 -7.62 6.53 19.32
C PRO A 16 -8.00 5.08 18.95
N ILE A 17 -7.40 4.11 19.63
CA ILE A 17 -7.81 2.71 19.49
C ILE A 17 -9.25 2.56 19.99
N ARG A 18 -10.12 2.00 19.18
CA ARG A 18 -11.50 1.73 19.57
C ARG A 18 -11.55 0.70 20.70
N ARG A 19 -12.57 0.80 21.55
CA ARG A 19 -12.74 -0.04 22.72
C ARG A 19 -12.74 -1.54 22.36
N GLU A 20 -13.46 -1.92 21.33
CA GLU A 20 -13.61 -3.31 20.90
C GLU A 20 -12.25 -3.89 20.40
N VAL A 21 -11.45 -3.05 19.72
CA VAL A 21 -10.10 -3.43 19.26
C VAL A 21 -9.18 -3.65 20.45
N ARG A 22 -9.18 -2.73 21.42
CA ARG A 22 -8.39 -2.85 22.65
C ARG A 22 -8.76 -4.13 23.41
N GLU A 23 -10.06 -4.38 23.62
CA GLU A 23 -10.55 -5.56 24.33
C GLU A 23 -10.14 -6.85 23.62
N ALA A 24 -10.19 -6.90 22.29
CA ALA A 24 -9.73 -8.06 21.51
C ALA A 24 -8.20 -8.28 21.60
N MET A 25 -7.41 -7.23 21.74
CA MET A 25 -5.95 -7.32 21.89
C MET A 25 -5.51 -7.81 23.26
N MET A 26 -6.28 -7.52 24.33
CA MET A 26 -5.87 -7.78 25.72
C MET A 26 -5.53 -9.25 25.97
N ALA A 27 -6.30 -10.20 25.42
CA ALA A 27 -6.04 -11.63 25.60
C ALA A 27 -4.64 -12.04 25.10
N PHE A 28 -4.17 -11.44 23.99
CA PHE A 28 -2.87 -11.76 23.40
C PHE A 28 -1.70 -11.06 24.10
N LEU A 29 -1.97 -10.07 24.94
CA LEU A 29 -0.96 -9.40 25.75
C LEU A 29 -0.74 -10.09 27.11
N THR A 30 -1.68 -10.95 27.55
CA THR A 30 -1.70 -11.53 28.89
C THR A 30 -1.75 -13.06 28.89
N GLU A 31 -2.77 -13.66 28.28
CA GLU A 31 -3.08 -15.09 28.39
C GLU A 31 -2.61 -15.90 27.18
N ASP A 32 -2.84 -15.38 25.97
CA ASP A 32 -2.55 -16.04 24.69
C ASP A 32 -1.27 -15.50 24.01
N PHE A 33 -0.24 -15.23 24.79
CA PHE A 33 1.04 -14.61 24.38
C PHE A 33 1.99 -15.54 23.60
N GLY A 34 1.56 -16.74 23.25
CA GLY A 34 2.41 -17.78 22.65
C GLY A 34 3.06 -17.37 21.33
N ASN A 35 4.25 -17.94 21.06
CA ASN A 35 4.89 -17.80 19.76
C ASN A 35 4.17 -18.65 18.71
N PRO A 36 3.63 -18.07 17.62
CA PRO A 36 2.91 -18.82 16.57
C PRO A 36 3.78 -19.91 15.87
N GLY A 37 5.10 -19.83 16.01
CA GLY A 37 6.04 -20.84 15.49
C GLY A 37 6.17 -22.10 16.35
N SER A 38 5.71 -22.05 17.61
CA SER A 38 5.84 -23.16 18.56
C SER A 38 4.77 -24.22 18.36
N ILE A 39 5.11 -25.49 18.72
CA ILE A 39 4.24 -26.67 18.55
C ILE A 39 3.40 -26.99 19.80
N HIS A 40 3.69 -26.36 20.94
CA HIS A 40 2.92 -26.53 22.18
C HIS A 40 1.59 -25.71 22.12
N GLY A 41 0.71 -25.95 23.09
CA GLY A 41 -0.66 -25.40 23.07
C GLY A 41 -0.75 -23.89 22.93
N GLU A 42 0.11 -23.12 23.61
CA GLU A 42 0.20 -21.66 23.53
C GLU A 42 0.55 -21.20 22.10
N GLY A 43 1.54 -21.87 21.47
CA GLY A 43 1.92 -21.56 20.09
C GLY A 43 0.81 -21.88 19.08
N VAL A 44 0.12 -23.00 19.26
CA VAL A 44 -1.02 -23.39 18.40
C VAL A 44 -2.16 -22.36 18.50
N ARG A 45 -2.51 -21.89 19.73
CA ARG A 45 -3.53 -20.84 19.91
C ARG A 45 -3.13 -19.54 19.24
N ALA A 46 -1.87 -19.11 19.45
CA ALA A 46 -1.37 -17.89 18.83
C ALA A 46 -1.38 -17.96 17.27
N ARG A 47 -0.95 -19.09 16.70
CA ARG A 47 -1.02 -19.34 15.25
C ARG A 47 -2.44 -19.23 14.72
N ARG A 48 -3.38 -19.90 15.39
CA ARG A 48 -4.79 -19.85 15.01
C ARG A 48 -5.33 -18.43 15.01
N ALA A 49 -5.02 -17.62 16.01
CA ALA A 49 -5.43 -16.23 16.10
C ALA A 49 -4.86 -15.38 14.94
N VAL A 50 -3.58 -15.57 14.58
CA VAL A 50 -2.97 -14.90 13.43
C VAL A 50 -3.65 -15.31 12.12
N ASP A 51 -3.97 -16.59 11.93
CA ASP A 51 -4.62 -17.10 10.71
C ASP A 51 -6.09 -16.61 10.60
N GLU A 52 -6.79 -16.51 11.70
CA GLU A 52 -8.15 -15.94 11.79
C GLU A 52 -8.14 -14.44 11.44
N ALA A 53 -7.19 -13.67 12.01
CA ALA A 53 -7.00 -12.26 11.69
C ALA A 53 -6.67 -12.06 10.20
N ARG A 54 -5.73 -12.86 9.67
CA ARG A 54 -5.37 -12.87 8.24
C ARG A 54 -6.58 -13.13 7.34
N SER A 55 -7.38 -14.12 7.71
CA SER A 55 -8.60 -14.48 6.97
C SER A 55 -9.66 -13.37 7.04
N SER A 56 -9.74 -12.65 8.16
CA SER A 56 -10.65 -11.52 8.32
C SER A 56 -10.26 -10.35 7.42
N VAL A 57 -8.97 -9.97 7.41
CA VAL A 57 -8.46 -8.94 6.50
C VAL A 57 -8.67 -9.34 5.04
N ALA A 58 -8.36 -10.59 4.69
CA ALA A 58 -8.54 -11.11 3.33
C ALA A 58 -9.99 -11.03 2.84
N ARG A 59 -10.96 -11.32 3.71
CA ARG A 59 -12.40 -11.17 3.37
C ARG A 59 -12.77 -9.71 3.08
N THR A 60 -12.26 -8.77 3.88
CA THR A 60 -12.52 -7.33 3.68
C THR A 60 -11.95 -6.83 2.36
N LEU A 61 -10.78 -7.34 1.97
CA LEU A 61 -10.10 -6.97 0.73
C LEU A 61 -10.53 -7.82 -0.49
N GLU A 62 -11.38 -8.83 -0.29
CA GLU A 62 -11.81 -9.80 -1.31
C GLU A 62 -10.65 -10.53 -2.00
N ILE A 63 -9.62 -10.89 -1.21
CA ILE A 63 -8.45 -11.65 -1.65
C ILE A 63 -8.32 -12.98 -0.90
N LYS A 64 -7.36 -13.81 -1.33
CA LYS A 64 -7.01 -15.04 -0.59
C LYS A 64 -6.18 -14.67 0.67
N PRO A 65 -6.33 -15.42 1.79
CA PRO A 65 -5.54 -15.18 3.00
C PRO A 65 -4.03 -15.15 2.78
N GLN A 66 -3.52 -15.97 1.84
CA GLN A 66 -2.09 -16.00 1.50
C GLN A 66 -1.58 -14.70 0.86
N GLY A 67 -2.47 -13.87 0.33
CA GLY A 67 -2.14 -12.54 -0.18
C GLY A 67 -1.98 -11.47 0.90
N VAL A 68 -2.31 -11.78 2.16
CA VAL A 68 -2.14 -10.82 3.27
C VAL A 68 -0.78 -11.03 3.92
N ILE A 69 0.03 -9.99 3.98
CA ILE A 69 1.33 -9.97 4.66
C ILE A 69 1.24 -8.94 5.79
N PHE A 70 1.42 -9.38 7.03
CA PHE A 70 1.54 -8.48 8.17
C PHE A 70 2.95 -7.90 8.25
N THR A 71 3.03 -6.59 8.44
CA THR A 71 4.28 -5.83 8.61
C THR A 71 4.20 -4.98 9.87
N GLY A 72 5.33 -4.41 10.30
CA GLY A 72 5.38 -3.56 11.48
C GLY A 72 4.69 -2.20 11.27
N ASN A 73 4.63 -1.70 10.03
CA ASN A 73 4.01 -0.42 9.69
C ASN A 73 3.88 -0.25 8.17
N GLY A 74 3.22 0.84 7.73
CA GLY A 74 3.04 1.15 6.31
C GLY A 74 4.35 1.41 5.56
N THR A 75 5.36 1.98 6.23
CA THR A 75 6.68 2.19 5.62
C THR A 75 7.33 0.86 5.22
N GLU A 76 7.30 -0.14 6.11
CA GLU A 76 7.78 -1.48 5.79
C GLU A 76 6.96 -2.11 4.65
N SER A 77 5.64 -1.94 4.65
CA SER A 77 4.77 -2.45 3.58
C SER A 77 5.15 -1.86 2.22
N ASN A 78 5.31 -0.53 2.13
CA ASN A 78 5.66 0.16 0.90
C ASN A 78 7.06 -0.26 0.41
N ASN A 79 8.04 -0.35 1.30
CA ASN A 79 9.38 -0.82 0.97
C ASN A 79 9.37 -2.27 0.47
N LEU A 80 8.66 -3.15 1.18
CA LEU A 80 8.56 -4.56 0.80
C LEU A 80 7.93 -4.74 -0.58
N ALA A 81 6.84 -4.01 -0.86
CA ALA A 81 6.15 -4.09 -2.14
C ALA A 81 7.01 -3.53 -3.28
N ILE A 82 7.52 -2.32 -3.15
CA ILE A 82 8.20 -1.60 -4.24
C ILE A 82 9.61 -2.15 -4.45
N LEU A 83 10.47 -2.11 -3.43
CA LEU A 83 11.84 -2.62 -3.55
C LEU A 83 11.86 -4.12 -3.79
N GLY A 84 10.95 -4.87 -3.17
CA GLY A 84 10.81 -6.30 -3.37
C GLY A 84 10.53 -6.65 -4.82
N HIS A 85 9.61 -5.93 -5.48
CA HIS A 85 9.29 -6.15 -6.89
C HIS A 85 10.47 -5.79 -7.80
N ILE A 86 11.09 -4.64 -7.60
CA ILE A 86 12.24 -4.20 -8.42
C ILE A 86 13.43 -5.16 -8.28
N LYS A 87 13.77 -5.56 -7.06
CA LYS A 87 14.83 -6.55 -6.79
C LYS A 87 14.49 -7.93 -7.38
N TYR A 88 13.21 -8.31 -7.37
CA TYR A 88 12.75 -9.54 -8.03
C TYR A 88 12.97 -9.48 -9.54
N LEU A 89 12.60 -8.39 -10.21
CA LEU A 89 12.82 -8.21 -11.65
C LEU A 89 14.30 -8.24 -11.99
N HIS A 90 15.14 -7.59 -11.18
CA HIS A 90 16.59 -7.61 -11.36
C HIS A 90 17.15 -9.04 -11.22
N LYS A 91 16.70 -9.79 -10.24
CA LYS A 91 17.07 -11.22 -10.08
C LYS A 91 16.62 -12.08 -11.27
N LYS A 92 15.57 -11.67 -11.99
CA LYS A 92 15.11 -12.31 -13.22
C LYS A 92 15.88 -11.88 -14.47
N GLY A 93 16.88 -11.04 -14.35
CA GLY A 93 17.78 -10.63 -15.42
C GLY A 93 17.49 -9.27 -16.05
N LEU A 94 16.50 -8.51 -15.54
CA LEU A 94 16.26 -7.15 -16.02
C LEU A 94 17.24 -6.18 -15.34
N ALA A 95 18.01 -5.41 -16.13
CA ALA A 95 18.93 -4.43 -15.57
C ALA A 95 18.15 -3.25 -14.95
N TYR A 96 18.65 -2.69 -13.84
CA TYR A 96 18.01 -1.52 -13.19
C TYR A 96 17.84 -0.35 -14.16
N ALA A 97 18.80 -0.08 -15.04
CA ALA A 97 18.73 0.97 -16.06
C ALA A 97 17.62 0.75 -17.12
N ASP A 98 17.05 -0.46 -17.19
CA ASP A 98 15.94 -0.81 -18.07
C ASP A 98 14.59 -0.88 -17.33
N MET A 99 14.55 -0.40 -16.09
CA MET A 99 13.37 -0.27 -15.27
C MET A 99 13.02 1.19 -15.06
N GLU A 100 11.72 1.45 -15.03
CA GLU A 100 11.15 2.76 -14.72
C GLU A 100 10.00 2.59 -13.75
N VAL A 101 9.98 3.42 -12.71
CA VAL A 101 8.87 3.52 -11.75
C VAL A 101 8.22 4.89 -11.87
N VAL A 102 6.91 4.91 -11.96
CA VAL A 102 6.10 6.14 -12.06
C VAL A 102 5.39 6.37 -10.74
N THR A 103 5.48 7.59 -10.20
CA THR A 103 4.83 8.00 -8.94
C THR A 103 4.42 9.48 -8.99
N THR A 104 3.93 10.04 -7.87
CA THR A 104 3.64 11.47 -7.74
C THR A 104 4.56 12.14 -6.72
N LYS A 105 4.65 13.47 -6.76
CA LYS A 105 5.41 14.27 -5.76
C LYS A 105 4.64 14.48 -4.45
N ILE A 106 3.37 14.12 -4.42
CA ILE A 106 2.49 14.26 -3.24
C ILE A 106 2.36 12.98 -2.42
N GLU A 107 3.24 12.00 -2.66
CA GLU A 107 3.25 10.75 -1.91
C GLU A 107 3.81 10.92 -0.50
N HIS A 108 3.45 9.97 0.37
CA HIS A 108 4.02 9.88 1.70
C HIS A 108 5.56 9.71 1.64
N PRO A 109 6.33 10.27 2.60
CA PRO A 109 7.79 10.11 2.64
C PRO A 109 8.28 8.65 2.54
N SER A 110 7.50 7.66 3.00
CA SER A 110 7.84 6.23 2.83
C SER A 110 7.87 5.77 1.39
N ILE A 111 7.17 6.44 0.48
CA ILE A 111 7.24 6.19 -0.97
C ILE A 111 8.39 7.00 -1.58
N LEU A 112 8.47 8.30 -1.26
CA LEU A 112 9.49 9.18 -1.85
C LEU A 112 10.90 8.72 -1.51
N GLY A 113 11.15 8.30 -0.25
CA GLY A 113 12.45 7.74 0.15
C GLY A 113 12.81 6.44 -0.58
N VAL A 114 11.83 5.61 -0.94
CA VAL A 114 12.06 4.45 -1.81
C VAL A 114 12.44 4.88 -3.23
N MET A 115 11.85 5.98 -3.74
CA MET A 115 12.21 6.49 -5.07
C MET A 115 13.66 6.98 -5.12
N ASP A 116 14.16 7.58 -4.04
CA ASP A 116 15.58 7.96 -3.93
C ASP A 116 16.49 6.72 -3.98
N GLU A 117 16.19 5.68 -3.17
CA GLU A 117 16.94 4.41 -3.20
C GLU A 117 16.91 3.76 -4.59
N LEU A 118 15.77 3.76 -5.27
CA LEU A 118 15.65 3.21 -6.63
C LEU A 118 16.52 3.99 -7.63
N SER A 119 16.58 5.31 -7.51
CA SER A 119 17.41 6.16 -8.33
C SER A 119 18.91 5.87 -8.12
N ASP A 120 19.31 5.66 -6.87
CA ASP A 120 20.70 5.27 -6.53
C ASP A 120 21.07 3.89 -7.09
N LEU A 121 20.11 2.98 -7.22
CA LEU A 121 20.30 1.69 -7.90
C LEU A 121 20.35 1.79 -9.42
N GLY A 122 20.02 2.95 -9.99
CA GLY A 122 19.98 3.18 -11.44
C GLY A 122 18.63 2.94 -12.11
N VAL A 123 17.55 2.76 -11.33
CA VAL A 123 16.18 2.73 -11.85
C VAL A 123 15.73 4.15 -12.20
N GLN A 124 15.04 4.31 -13.32
CA GLN A 124 14.46 5.60 -13.67
C GLN A 124 13.21 5.86 -12.84
N VAL A 125 13.16 7.00 -12.17
CA VAL A 125 11.95 7.45 -11.45
C VAL A 125 11.33 8.62 -12.21
N LYS A 126 10.05 8.50 -12.54
CA LYS A 126 9.28 9.57 -13.18
C LYS A 126 8.12 10.00 -12.30
N PHE A 127 7.94 11.31 -12.24
CA PHE A 127 6.84 11.90 -11.49
C PHE A 127 5.74 12.33 -12.46
N VAL A 128 4.54 11.79 -12.25
CA VAL A 128 3.35 12.24 -12.94
C VAL A 128 2.80 13.50 -12.25
N GLU A 129 2.51 14.53 -13.04
CA GLU A 129 1.93 15.76 -12.52
C GLU A 129 0.46 15.54 -12.14
N VAL A 130 0.04 16.21 -11.07
CA VAL A 130 -1.34 16.20 -10.60
C VAL A 130 -1.99 17.56 -10.90
N ASP A 131 -3.33 17.58 -11.00
CA ASP A 131 -4.09 18.83 -11.16
C ASP A 131 -4.12 19.65 -9.85
N GLU A 132 -4.76 20.82 -9.86
CA GLU A 132 -4.87 21.73 -8.71
C GLU A 132 -5.56 21.08 -7.49
N ARG A 133 -6.27 19.98 -7.68
CA ARG A 133 -6.91 19.19 -6.62
C ARG A 133 -6.08 17.98 -6.19
N GLY A 134 -4.86 17.82 -6.72
CA GLY A 134 -4.00 16.70 -6.45
C GLY A 134 -4.41 15.40 -7.16
N ILE A 135 -5.20 15.47 -8.25
CA ILE A 135 -5.69 14.31 -8.99
C ILE A 135 -4.76 14.01 -10.17
N ILE A 136 -4.37 12.75 -10.33
CA ILE A 136 -3.70 12.26 -11.54
C ILE A 136 -4.70 12.22 -12.69
N THR A 137 -4.41 12.96 -13.76
CA THR A 137 -5.22 12.90 -14.97
C THR A 137 -4.70 11.83 -15.92
N ILE A 138 -5.59 11.30 -16.79
CA ILE A 138 -5.18 10.28 -17.78
C ILE A 138 -4.11 10.82 -18.74
N PRO A 139 -4.21 12.04 -19.29
CA PRO A 139 -3.15 12.58 -20.15
C PRO A 139 -1.80 12.72 -19.43
N ALA A 140 -1.79 13.14 -18.15
CA ALA A 140 -0.55 13.26 -17.40
C ALA A 140 0.11 11.89 -17.16
N LEU A 141 -0.68 10.85 -16.84
CA LEU A 141 -0.18 9.48 -16.70
C LEU A 141 0.40 8.96 -18.03
N GLU A 142 -0.33 9.15 -19.13
CA GLU A 142 0.11 8.74 -20.48
C GLU A 142 1.44 9.37 -20.88
N ALA A 143 1.64 10.63 -20.54
CA ALA A 143 2.84 11.37 -20.90
C ALA A 143 4.12 10.83 -20.25
N VAL A 144 4.02 10.12 -19.14
CA VAL A 144 5.18 9.60 -18.40
C VAL A 144 5.41 8.10 -18.58
N LEU A 145 4.39 7.33 -19.00
CA LEU A 145 4.55 5.91 -19.27
C LEU A 145 5.52 5.67 -20.43
N SER A 146 6.39 4.69 -20.29
CA SER A 146 7.35 4.29 -21.31
C SER A 146 7.48 2.76 -21.41
N PRO A 147 8.11 2.22 -22.46
CA PRO A 147 8.37 0.77 -22.55
C PRO A 147 9.25 0.22 -21.42
N LYS A 148 9.91 1.09 -20.64
CA LYS A 148 10.68 0.70 -19.45
C LYS A 148 9.86 0.71 -18.16
N THR A 149 8.64 1.24 -18.16
CA THR A 149 7.79 1.29 -16.97
C THR A 149 7.47 -0.13 -16.51
N VAL A 150 7.81 -0.45 -15.26
CA VAL A 150 7.55 -1.75 -14.61
C VAL A 150 6.61 -1.63 -13.42
N MET A 151 6.44 -0.40 -12.90
CA MET A 151 5.54 -0.13 -11.79
C MET A 151 4.99 1.30 -11.87
N VAL A 152 3.72 1.43 -11.50
CA VAL A 152 3.07 2.71 -11.18
C VAL A 152 2.64 2.64 -9.71
N THR A 153 3.02 3.63 -8.91
CA THR A 153 2.68 3.68 -7.48
C THR A 153 2.11 5.03 -7.10
N PHE A 154 1.00 5.03 -6.37
CA PHE A 154 0.38 6.27 -5.86
C PHE A 154 -0.54 5.98 -4.68
N ALA A 155 -0.78 7.01 -3.85
CA ALA A 155 -1.73 6.94 -2.75
C ALA A 155 -3.16 6.82 -3.27
N TYR A 156 -3.97 5.92 -2.71
CA TYR A 156 -5.41 5.87 -3.01
C TYR A 156 -6.12 7.09 -2.45
N ALA A 157 -5.81 7.45 -1.21
CA ALA A 157 -6.31 8.67 -0.56
C ALA A 157 -5.13 9.39 0.10
N ASN A 158 -4.93 10.66 -0.24
CA ASN A 158 -3.88 11.48 0.32
C ASN A 158 -4.29 11.99 1.70
N SER A 159 -3.44 11.82 2.71
CA SER A 159 -3.73 12.19 4.10
C SER A 159 -3.67 13.69 4.39
N GLU A 160 -2.96 14.46 3.56
CA GLU A 160 -2.75 15.90 3.80
C GLU A 160 -3.82 16.76 3.13
N VAL A 161 -4.13 16.47 1.85
CA VAL A 161 -5.08 17.26 1.08
C VAL A 161 -6.45 16.61 0.92
N GLY A 162 -6.60 15.36 1.36
CA GLY A 162 -7.87 14.62 1.32
C GLY A 162 -8.30 14.15 -0.08
N THR A 163 -7.43 14.25 -1.07
CA THR A 163 -7.72 13.84 -2.44
C THR A 163 -7.83 12.33 -2.54
N VAL A 164 -8.88 11.86 -3.24
CA VAL A 164 -9.07 10.44 -3.58
C VAL A 164 -8.80 10.26 -5.08
N GLN A 165 -7.84 9.40 -5.40
CA GLN A 165 -7.47 9.13 -6.79
C GLN A 165 -8.52 8.27 -7.51
N PRO A 166 -8.76 8.49 -8.80
CA PRO A 166 -9.68 7.68 -9.62
C PRO A 166 -9.04 6.34 -10.01
N VAL A 167 -8.72 5.51 -9.00
CA VAL A 167 -7.88 4.30 -9.12
C VAL A 167 -8.26 3.43 -10.31
N LEU A 168 -9.54 3.01 -10.39
CA LEU A 168 -9.98 2.10 -11.44
C LEU A 168 -9.73 2.66 -12.86
N ARG A 169 -9.86 3.99 -13.04
CA ARG A 169 -9.60 4.64 -14.34
C ARG A 169 -8.11 4.62 -14.67
N LEU A 170 -7.26 4.90 -13.68
CA LEU A 170 -5.81 4.90 -13.82
C LEU A 170 -5.30 3.48 -14.11
N VAL A 171 -5.76 2.49 -13.34
CA VAL A 171 -5.42 1.08 -13.54
C VAL A 171 -5.82 0.62 -14.94
N ARG A 172 -7.05 0.87 -15.37
CA ARG A 172 -7.51 0.51 -16.74
C ARG A 172 -6.62 1.13 -17.81
N ARG A 173 -6.13 2.35 -17.59
CA ARG A 173 -5.22 2.99 -18.53
C ARG A 173 -3.86 2.31 -18.58
N VAL A 174 -3.31 1.94 -17.42
CA VAL A 174 -2.06 1.16 -17.33
C VAL A 174 -2.23 -0.19 -18.05
N ARG A 175 -3.31 -0.93 -17.78
CA ARG A 175 -3.58 -2.23 -18.45
C ARG A 175 -3.67 -2.10 -19.98
N LYS A 176 -4.34 -1.04 -20.46
CA LYS A 176 -4.37 -0.77 -21.90
C LYS A 176 -2.98 -0.46 -22.48
N TYR A 177 -2.11 0.20 -21.71
CA TYR A 177 -0.73 0.45 -22.12
C TYR A 177 0.09 -0.85 -22.16
N GLU A 178 -0.09 -1.75 -21.19
CA GLU A 178 0.52 -3.10 -21.20
C GLU A 178 0.18 -3.88 -22.49
N GLU A 179 -1.08 -3.83 -22.94
CA GLU A 179 -1.50 -4.49 -24.18
C GLU A 179 -0.73 -4.00 -25.40
N THR A 180 -0.33 -2.72 -25.42
CA THR A 180 0.43 -2.12 -26.53
C THR A 180 1.91 -2.42 -26.50
N THR A 181 2.48 -2.60 -25.32
CA THR A 181 3.94 -2.78 -25.13
C THR A 181 4.35 -4.22 -24.87
N GLY A 182 3.40 -5.07 -24.47
CA GLY A 182 3.66 -6.45 -24.04
C GLY A 182 4.42 -6.56 -22.71
N ARG A 183 4.65 -5.44 -22.00
CA ARG A 183 5.35 -5.42 -20.71
C ARG A 183 4.35 -5.32 -19.57
N GLU A 184 4.44 -6.24 -18.62
CA GLU A 184 3.67 -6.20 -17.38
C GLU A 184 4.09 -5.01 -16.51
N ILE A 185 3.12 -4.23 -16.01
CA ILE A 185 3.31 -3.07 -15.14
C ILE A 185 2.54 -3.29 -13.84
N LYS A 186 3.22 -3.42 -12.73
CA LYS A 186 2.54 -3.52 -11.43
C LYS A 186 1.95 -2.17 -11.02
N VAL A 187 0.71 -2.19 -10.54
CA VAL A 187 0.07 -1.02 -9.96
C VAL A 187 0.00 -1.21 -8.44
N HIS A 188 0.83 -0.46 -7.73
CA HIS A 188 0.87 -0.41 -6.27
C HIS A 188 0.04 0.77 -5.76
N LEU A 189 -0.76 0.53 -4.74
CA LEU A 189 -1.54 1.56 -4.06
C LEU A 189 -1.11 1.67 -2.59
N ASP A 190 -0.67 2.84 -2.17
CA ASP A 190 -0.65 3.18 -0.75
C ASP A 190 -2.09 3.49 -0.30
N ALA A 191 -2.69 2.55 0.39
CA ALA A 191 -4.05 2.65 0.88
C ALA A 191 -4.12 2.84 2.41
N ALA A 192 -3.03 3.29 3.06
CA ALA A 192 -2.95 3.39 4.52
C ALA A 192 -4.10 4.21 5.12
N GLN A 193 -4.58 5.23 4.43
CA GLN A 193 -5.68 6.09 4.87
C GLN A 193 -7.07 5.68 4.34
N ALA A 194 -7.14 4.70 3.43
CA ALA A 194 -8.38 4.41 2.71
C ALA A 194 -9.35 3.43 3.41
N PRO A 195 -8.93 2.34 4.08
CA PRO A 195 -9.80 1.22 4.42
C PRO A 195 -10.97 1.55 5.36
N LEU A 196 -10.88 2.62 6.14
CA LEU A 196 -11.96 3.03 7.05
C LEU A 196 -13.04 3.87 6.35
N TRP A 197 -12.75 4.42 5.18
CA TRP A 197 -13.57 5.44 4.53
C TRP A 197 -13.98 5.08 3.11
N LEU A 198 -13.20 4.24 2.43
CA LEU A 198 -13.34 3.93 1.02
C LEU A 198 -13.39 2.42 0.78
N PRO A 199 -14.07 1.97 -0.28
CA PRO A 199 -14.01 0.58 -0.70
C PRO A 199 -12.59 0.18 -1.07
N CYS A 200 -12.08 -0.91 -0.46
CA CYS A 200 -10.73 -1.43 -0.71
C CYS A 200 -10.72 -2.85 -1.27
N ALA A 201 -11.85 -3.32 -1.82
CA ALA A 201 -11.91 -4.62 -2.49
C ALA A 201 -11.00 -4.62 -3.74
N PHE A 202 -10.00 -5.48 -3.76
CA PHE A 202 -9.00 -5.53 -4.83
C PHE A 202 -9.60 -5.69 -6.22
N LYS A 203 -10.65 -6.53 -6.34
CA LYS A 203 -11.36 -6.73 -7.61
C LYS A 203 -11.98 -5.45 -8.18
N GLN A 204 -12.38 -4.52 -7.30
CA GLN A 204 -12.98 -3.25 -7.69
C GLN A 204 -11.91 -2.22 -8.07
N LEU A 205 -10.75 -2.28 -7.45
CA LEU A 205 -9.64 -1.36 -7.71
C LEU A 205 -8.80 -1.80 -8.91
N GLY A 206 -8.63 -3.12 -9.12
CA GLY A 206 -7.86 -3.71 -10.21
C GLY A 206 -6.35 -3.55 -10.08
N ALA A 207 -5.86 -3.05 -8.92
CA ALA A 207 -4.44 -2.99 -8.59
C ALA A 207 -3.86 -4.39 -8.29
N ASP A 208 -2.53 -4.48 -8.14
CA ASP A 208 -1.78 -5.75 -7.95
C ASP A 208 -1.49 -6.08 -6.48
#